data_c46a5dff8c4f4d1d3bf5316fe79f0969
#
_entry.id   c46a5dff8c4f4d1d3bf5316fe79f0969
#
_cell.length_a   1.000
_cell.length_b   1.000
_cell.length_c   1.000
_cell.angle_alpha   90.00
_cell.angle_beta   90.00
_cell.angle_gamma   90.00
#
_symmetry.space_group_name_H-M   'P 1'
#
loop_
_entity.id
_entity.type
_entity.pdbx_description
1 polymer ?
#
loop_
_entity_poly.entity_id
_entity_poly.type
_entity_poly.pdbx_seq_one_letter_code
_entity_poly.pdbx_strand_id
1 'polypeptide(L)'
;MSRKNENDKSIDPNIGTLSGHLWEAANILRGPVDAADFKTYIFPLLFFKRLSDVYDEEYAVALEESGDDMEFAQFPENHRFQIPEGCHWKDVREKSANIGHALQKAMRCIEQANPDTLHGIFGDAQWTNKDRLSDALLKDLMEHFSRLSLGNEDCKADILGQAYEYLIKKFADLTNKKAGEFYTPRSVVALMVRILAPEAGETIYDPACGTGGMLLEALHYVKEHDGDDKLMLGKLYGQEKNLTTSSIARMNLFLHGAEDFHIERGDTLRLPAFYSGDSLATFDCVIANPPFSLEKWGEDVWINDPYGRTSYAAEDRLKRLLIRENFLQ
;
A
#
# COMPACT_ATOMS: atom_id res chain seq x y z
N MET A 1 -35.51 23.21 5.01
CA MET A 1 -34.39 23.84 5.72
C MET A 1 -33.94 22.89 6.84
N SER A 2 -33.03 21.99 6.53
CA SER A 2 -32.46 21.04 7.50
C SER A 2 -31.27 21.70 8.18
N ARG A 3 -31.25 21.73 9.50
CA ARG A 3 -30.13 22.28 10.28
C ARG A 3 -28.93 21.34 10.05
N LYS A 4 -27.91 21.80 9.33
CA LYS A 4 -26.59 21.19 9.35
C LYS A 4 -26.09 21.24 10.79
N ASN A 5 -25.79 20.07 11.36
CA ASN A 5 -25.17 19.96 12.66
C ASN A 5 -23.76 20.62 12.60
N GLU A 6 -23.48 21.55 13.49
CA GLU A 6 -22.20 22.26 13.59
C GLU A 6 -20.98 21.37 13.92
N ASN A 7 -21.19 20.06 14.10
CA ASN A 7 -20.15 19.09 14.39
C ASN A 7 -19.55 18.38 13.14
N ASP A 8 -19.99 18.72 11.94
CA ASP A 8 -19.58 18.10 10.68
C ASP A 8 -18.62 19.02 9.91
N LYS A 9 -17.62 19.60 10.59
CA LYS A 9 -16.53 20.29 9.88
C LYS A 9 -15.59 19.25 9.32
N SER A 10 -15.61 19.09 7.99
CA SER A 10 -14.56 18.40 7.26
C SER A 10 -13.20 19.00 7.62
N ILE A 11 -12.22 18.14 7.85
CA ILE A 11 -10.83 18.55 8.18
C ILE A 11 -10.19 18.95 6.86
N ASP A 12 -9.70 20.20 6.80
CA ASP A 12 -8.90 20.66 5.66
C ASP A 12 -7.62 19.82 5.54
N PRO A 13 -7.43 19.04 4.47
CA PRO A 13 -6.36 18.05 4.35
C PRO A 13 -5.03 18.70 3.96
N ASN A 14 -4.41 19.44 4.88
CA ASN A 14 -2.97 19.66 4.78
C ASN A 14 -2.21 18.50 5.45
N ILE A 15 -0.95 18.30 5.07
CA ILE A 15 -0.12 17.19 5.55
C ILE A 15 -0.09 17.10 7.08
N GLY A 16 0.01 18.22 7.78
CA GLY A 16 0.10 18.26 9.24
C GLY A 16 -1.19 17.85 9.92
N THR A 17 -2.33 18.39 9.48
CA THR A 17 -3.66 18.05 10.04
C THR A 17 -4.03 16.61 9.70
N LEU A 18 -3.79 16.17 8.47
CA LEU A 18 -4.07 14.80 8.06
C LEU A 18 -3.22 13.79 8.82
N SER A 19 -1.90 14.00 8.89
CA SER A 19 -0.98 13.12 9.64
C SER A 19 -1.35 13.05 11.13
N GLY A 20 -1.71 14.16 11.74
CA GLY A 20 -2.17 14.22 13.12
C GLY A 20 -3.46 13.44 13.32
N HIS A 21 -4.45 13.65 12.45
CA HIS A 21 -5.73 12.93 12.52
C HIS A 21 -5.56 11.42 12.32
N LEU A 22 -4.75 11.01 11.35
CA LEU A 22 -4.46 9.59 11.12
C LEU A 22 -3.71 8.96 12.31
N TRP A 23 -2.84 9.72 12.98
CA TRP A 23 -2.17 9.26 14.20
C TRP A 23 -3.14 9.08 15.37
N GLU A 24 -4.18 9.92 15.49
CA GLU A 24 -5.21 9.77 16.52
C GLU A 24 -6.00 8.46 16.38
N ALA A 25 -6.12 7.89 15.18
CA ALA A 25 -6.69 6.56 14.99
C ALA A 25 -5.92 5.48 15.78
N ALA A 26 -4.59 5.62 15.90
CA ALA A 26 -3.76 4.73 16.72
C ALA A 26 -4.07 4.87 18.22
N ASN A 27 -4.44 6.07 18.68
CA ASN A 27 -4.85 6.28 20.07
C ASN A 27 -6.20 5.62 20.39
N ILE A 28 -7.12 5.56 19.42
CA ILE A 28 -8.39 4.83 19.56
C ILE A 28 -8.13 3.34 19.74
N LEU A 29 -7.17 2.76 19.02
CA LEU A 29 -6.79 1.35 19.13
C LEU A 29 -5.99 1.01 20.39
N ARG A 30 -5.44 2.00 21.07
CA ARG A 30 -4.53 1.80 22.21
C ARG A 30 -5.25 1.12 23.37
N GLY A 31 -4.63 0.06 23.86
CA GLY A 31 -5.15 -0.79 24.94
C GLY A 31 -5.63 -2.13 24.42
N PRO A 32 -6.70 -2.20 23.60
CA PRO A 32 -7.17 -3.45 23.04
C PRO A 32 -6.25 -4.06 21.96
N VAL A 33 -5.48 -3.22 21.27
CA VAL A 33 -4.58 -3.63 20.18
C VAL A 33 -3.14 -3.25 20.52
N ASP A 34 -2.20 -4.16 20.26
CA ASP A 34 -0.78 -3.88 20.41
C ASP A 34 -0.30 -2.85 19.40
N ALA A 35 0.65 -1.98 19.81
CA ALA A 35 1.17 -0.93 18.94
C ALA A 35 1.79 -1.48 17.63
N ALA A 36 2.36 -2.68 17.67
CA ALA A 36 2.91 -3.35 16.49
C ALA A 36 1.83 -3.71 15.44
N ASP A 37 0.59 -3.89 15.90
CA ASP A 37 -0.54 -4.30 15.07
C ASP A 37 -1.39 -3.11 14.57
N PHE A 38 -1.13 -1.87 15.02
CA PHE A 38 -1.92 -0.70 14.58
C PHE A 38 -1.97 -0.57 13.07
N LYS A 39 -0.82 -0.76 12.41
CA LYS A 39 -0.70 -0.70 10.94
C LYS A 39 -1.66 -1.63 10.23
N THR A 40 -1.89 -2.82 10.79
CA THR A 40 -2.76 -3.87 10.23
C THR A 40 -4.22 -3.44 10.13
N TYR A 41 -4.66 -2.49 10.96
CA TYR A 41 -6.05 -2.01 10.98
C TYR A 41 -6.20 -0.62 10.38
N ILE A 42 -5.25 0.29 10.64
CA ILE A 42 -5.36 1.69 10.23
C ILE A 42 -5.22 1.84 8.72
N PHE A 43 -4.25 1.17 8.11
CA PHE A 43 -4.00 1.32 6.67
C PHE A 43 -5.13 0.77 5.80
N PRO A 44 -5.70 -0.42 6.05
CA PRO A 44 -6.86 -0.87 5.29
C PRO A 44 -8.10 0.01 5.45
N LEU A 45 -8.34 0.59 6.65
CA LEU A 45 -9.45 1.53 6.85
C LEU A 45 -9.24 2.83 6.08
N LEU A 46 -8.04 3.40 6.13
CA LEU A 46 -7.69 4.59 5.37
C LEU A 46 -7.89 4.36 3.87
N PHE A 47 -7.41 3.21 3.39
CA PHE A 47 -7.52 2.86 1.98
C PHE A 47 -8.98 2.62 1.57
N PHE A 48 -9.75 1.91 2.39
CA PHE A 48 -11.18 1.70 2.16
C PHE A 48 -11.95 3.03 2.11
N LYS A 49 -11.66 3.95 3.04
CA LYS A 49 -12.26 5.30 3.03
C LYS A 49 -11.91 6.04 1.73
N ARG A 50 -10.63 6.02 1.33
CA ARG A 50 -10.17 6.65 0.06
C ARG A 50 -10.90 6.11 -1.15
N LEU A 51 -10.98 4.77 -1.30
CA LEU A 51 -11.67 4.15 -2.42
C LEU A 51 -13.15 4.58 -2.49
N SER A 52 -13.84 4.57 -1.33
CA SER A 52 -15.25 4.96 -1.27
C SER A 52 -15.45 6.43 -1.59
N ASP A 53 -14.58 7.32 -1.13
CA ASP A 53 -14.71 8.76 -1.41
C ASP A 53 -14.44 9.06 -2.89
N VAL A 54 -13.44 8.41 -3.50
CA VAL A 54 -13.17 8.56 -4.94
C VAL A 54 -14.35 8.03 -5.76
N TYR A 55 -14.91 6.88 -5.40
CA TYR A 55 -16.09 6.35 -6.08
C TYR A 55 -17.28 7.31 -5.99
N ASP A 56 -17.53 7.89 -4.80
CA ASP A 56 -18.66 8.81 -4.59
C ASP A 56 -18.47 10.11 -5.41
N GLU A 57 -17.23 10.60 -5.60
CA GLU A 57 -16.92 11.73 -6.50
C GLU A 57 -17.17 11.38 -7.97
N GLU A 58 -16.63 10.23 -8.43
CA GLU A 58 -16.81 9.75 -9.81
C GLU A 58 -18.29 9.52 -10.13
N TYR A 59 -19.03 8.96 -9.18
CA TYR A 59 -20.48 8.80 -9.30
C TYR A 59 -21.21 10.15 -9.44
N ALA A 60 -20.83 11.14 -8.65
CA ALA A 60 -21.44 12.46 -8.73
C ALA A 60 -21.16 13.15 -10.08
N VAL A 61 -19.94 13.04 -10.60
CA VAL A 61 -19.56 13.55 -11.93
C VAL A 61 -20.37 12.86 -13.02
N ALA A 62 -20.44 11.54 -13.03
CA ALA A 62 -21.19 10.77 -14.02
C ALA A 62 -22.70 11.07 -13.97
N LEU A 63 -23.24 11.30 -12.78
CA LEU A 63 -24.65 11.68 -12.59
C LEU A 63 -24.94 13.06 -13.20
N GLU A 64 -24.06 14.05 -12.99
CA GLU A 64 -24.18 15.39 -13.58
C GLU A 64 -24.05 15.33 -15.11
N GLU A 65 -23.08 14.60 -15.65
CA GLU A 65 -22.84 14.45 -17.08
C GLU A 65 -23.99 13.75 -17.81
N SER A 66 -24.67 12.80 -17.14
CA SER A 66 -25.82 12.08 -17.72
C SER A 66 -27.16 12.77 -17.56
N GLY A 67 -27.21 13.91 -16.82
CA GLY A 67 -28.47 14.59 -16.51
C GLY A 67 -29.35 13.81 -15.52
N ASP A 68 -28.75 13.39 -14.41
CA ASP A 68 -29.37 12.65 -13.30
C ASP A 68 -29.77 11.19 -13.61
N ASP A 69 -29.12 10.54 -14.57
CA ASP A 69 -29.30 9.12 -14.86
C ASP A 69 -28.48 8.27 -13.87
N MET A 70 -29.18 7.72 -12.86
CA MET A 70 -28.57 6.89 -11.81
C MET A 70 -28.03 5.55 -12.34
N GLU A 71 -28.62 4.98 -13.39
CA GLU A 71 -28.16 3.73 -13.99
C GLU A 71 -26.84 3.96 -14.74
N PHE A 72 -26.80 5.00 -15.53
CA PHE A 72 -25.56 5.43 -16.22
C PHE A 72 -24.44 5.72 -15.22
N ALA A 73 -24.74 6.45 -14.13
CA ALA A 73 -23.73 6.82 -13.14
C ALA A 73 -23.10 5.62 -12.42
N GLN A 74 -23.73 4.44 -12.45
CA GLN A 74 -23.21 3.20 -11.86
C GLN A 74 -22.42 2.32 -12.85
N PHE A 75 -22.32 2.71 -14.12
CA PHE A 75 -21.59 1.90 -15.10
C PHE A 75 -20.10 1.79 -14.73
N PRO A 76 -19.51 0.59 -14.86
CA PRO A 76 -18.11 0.35 -14.53
C PRO A 76 -17.12 1.33 -15.18
N GLU A 77 -17.43 1.76 -16.40
CA GLU A 77 -16.60 2.67 -17.20
C GLU A 77 -16.46 4.07 -16.59
N ASN A 78 -17.40 4.45 -15.71
CA ASN A 78 -17.38 5.74 -15.01
C ASN A 78 -16.56 5.72 -13.74
N HIS A 79 -16.07 4.55 -13.32
CA HIS A 79 -15.37 4.37 -12.06
C HIS A 79 -14.02 3.71 -12.25
N ARG A 80 -13.02 4.26 -11.59
CA ARG A 80 -11.68 3.67 -11.53
C ARG A 80 -11.68 2.30 -10.85
N PHE A 81 -12.57 2.11 -9.88
CA PHE A 81 -12.75 0.85 -9.15
C PHE A 81 -14.21 0.54 -8.99
N GLN A 82 -14.52 -0.75 -8.93
CA GLN A 82 -15.86 -1.21 -8.67
C GLN A 82 -16.06 -1.41 -7.16
N ILE A 83 -17.07 -0.77 -6.60
CA ILE A 83 -17.53 -1.01 -5.22
C ILE A 83 -18.93 -1.60 -5.29
N PRO A 84 -19.11 -2.90 -5.00
CA PRO A 84 -20.44 -3.53 -5.04
C PRO A 84 -21.42 -2.89 -4.06
N GLU A 85 -22.69 -2.93 -4.41
CA GLU A 85 -23.78 -2.45 -3.54
C GLU A 85 -23.70 -3.07 -2.14
N GLY A 86 -23.88 -2.26 -1.11
CA GLY A 86 -23.76 -2.65 0.29
C GLY A 86 -22.32 -2.82 0.80
N CYS A 87 -21.32 -2.43 -0.02
CA CYS A 87 -19.90 -2.50 0.32
C CYS A 87 -19.22 -1.12 0.36
N HIS A 88 -19.97 -0.04 0.30
CA HIS A 88 -19.46 1.32 0.44
C HIS A 88 -19.17 1.66 1.91
N TRP A 89 -18.35 2.67 2.13
CA TRP A 89 -18.04 3.16 3.48
C TRP A 89 -19.30 3.50 4.28
N LYS A 90 -20.27 4.18 3.67
CA LYS A 90 -21.56 4.53 4.28
C LYS A 90 -22.34 3.31 4.76
N ASP A 91 -22.33 2.23 3.96
CA ASP A 91 -23.07 1.01 4.28
C ASP A 91 -22.54 0.31 5.54
N VAL A 92 -21.21 0.33 5.71
CA VAL A 92 -20.55 -0.20 6.90
C VAL A 92 -20.72 0.73 8.08
N ARG A 93 -20.60 2.05 7.89
CA ARG A 93 -20.76 3.07 8.93
C ARG A 93 -22.16 3.04 9.57
N GLU A 94 -23.19 2.75 8.81
CA GLU A 94 -24.57 2.66 9.29
C GLU A 94 -24.85 1.43 10.16
N LYS A 95 -23.98 0.42 10.18
CA LYS A 95 -24.15 -0.75 11.03
C LYS A 95 -24.00 -0.39 12.51
N SER A 96 -24.92 -0.91 13.31
CA SER A 96 -24.89 -0.79 14.78
C SER A 96 -24.30 -2.00 15.49
N ALA A 97 -24.15 -3.13 14.79
CA ALA A 97 -23.61 -4.37 15.33
C ALA A 97 -22.90 -5.18 14.24
N ASN A 98 -21.98 -6.07 14.64
CA ASN A 98 -21.18 -6.91 13.75
C ASN A 98 -20.38 -6.09 12.71
N ILE A 99 -19.90 -4.93 13.12
CA ILE A 99 -19.17 -3.99 12.25
C ILE A 99 -17.92 -4.65 11.66
N GLY A 100 -17.20 -5.46 12.45
CA GLY A 100 -16.04 -6.21 11.96
C GLY A 100 -16.35 -7.18 10.82
N HIS A 101 -17.50 -7.86 10.86
CA HIS A 101 -17.96 -8.70 9.75
C HIS A 101 -18.33 -7.87 8.51
N ALA A 102 -18.96 -6.72 8.72
CA ALA A 102 -19.31 -5.81 7.64
C ALA A 102 -18.06 -5.25 6.93
N LEU A 103 -17.05 -4.83 7.69
CA LEU A 103 -15.74 -4.40 7.18
C LEU A 103 -15.06 -5.51 6.36
N GLN A 104 -14.95 -6.70 6.94
CA GLN A 104 -14.33 -7.84 6.26
C GLN A 104 -15.06 -8.21 4.96
N LYS A 105 -16.40 -8.18 4.99
CA LYS A 105 -17.21 -8.44 3.80
C LYS A 105 -16.98 -7.37 2.73
N ALA A 106 -17.09 -6.10 3.09
CA ALA A 106 -16.92 -4.98 2.14
C ALA A 106 -15.54 -5.02 1.46
N MET A 107 -14.46 -5.16 2.23
CA MET A 107 -13.10 -5.23 1.71
C MET A 107 -12.91 -6.42 0.75
N ARG A 108 -13.42 -7.61 1.10
CA ARG A 108 -13.37 -8.78 0.21
C ARG A 108 -14.19 -8.60 -1.06
N CYS A 109 -15.38 -8.01 -0.96
CA CYS A 109 -16.20 -7.73 -2.15
C CYS A 109 -15.51 -6.76 -3.10
N ILE A 110 -14.84 -5.73 -2.57
CA ILE A 110 -14.06 -4.77 -3.37
C ILE A 110 -12.89 -5.48 -4.05
N GLU A 111 -12.12 -6.31 -3.34
CA GLU A 111 -11.04 -7.10 -3.96
C GLU A 111 -11.53 -8.02 -5.06
N GLN A 112 -12.67 -8.70 -4.85
CA GLN A 112 -13.27 -9.60 -5.83
C GLN A 112 -13.80 -8.88 -7.07
N ALA A 113 -14.29 -7.67 -6.90
CA ALA A 113 -14.77 -6.84 -8.01
C ALA A 113 -13.61 -6.20 -8.82
N ASN A 114 -12.39 -6.17 -8.26
CA ASN A 114 -11.20 -5.59 -8.88
C ASN A 114 -10.01 -6.56 -8.81
N PRO A 115 -10.10 -7.77 -9.41
CA PRO A 115 -9.12 -8.83 -9.20
C PRO A 115 -7.73 -8.48 -9.73
N ASP A 116 -7.64 -7.71 -10.79
CA ASP A 116 -6.38 -7.37 -11.44
C ASP A 116 -5.59 -6.28 -10.70
N THR A 117 -6.29 -5.39 -9.97
CA THR A 117 -5.67 -4.22 -9.34
C THR A 117 -5.65 -4.27 -7.83
N LEU A 118 -6.72 -4.76 -7.19
CA LEU A 118 -6.90 -4.69 -5.73
C LEU A 118 -6.80 -6.06 -5.03
N HIS A 119 -6.47 -7.15 -5.71
CA HIS A 119 -6.38 -8.48 -5.09
C HIS A 119 -5.40 -8.49 -3.91
N GLY A 120 -5.89 -8.86 -2.71
CA GLY A 120 -5.08 -8.95 -1.49
C GLY A 120 -4.56 -7.62 -0.94
N ILE A 121 -5.11 -6.48 -1.37
CA ILE A 121 -4.64 -5.16 -0.96
C ILE A 121 -4.99 -4.85 0.50
N PHE A 122 -6.12 -5.34 1.00
CA PHE A 122 -6.55 -5.10 2.38
C PHE A 122 -5.86 -5.99 3.42
N GLY A 123 -5.04 -6.97 2.97
CA GLY A 123 -4.30 -7.85 3.87
C GLY A 123 -5.20 -8.85 4.60
N ASP A 124 -4.77 -9.25 5.82
CA ASP A 124 -5.40 -10.32 6.61
C ASP A 124 -5.86 -9.88 8.01
N ALA A 125 -6.15 -8.61 8.18
CA ALA A 125 -6.63 -8.08 9.44
C ALA A 125 -7.81 -8.88 10.01
N GLN A 126 -7.72 -9.22 11.31
CA GLN A 126 -8.72 -10.04 12.00
C GLN A 126 -9.88 -9.17 12.51
N TRP A 127 -10.63 -8.58 11.58
CA TRP A 127 -11.74 -7.67 11.87
C TRP A 127 -12.82 -8.25 12.77
N THR A 128 -13.02 -9.58 12.74
CA THR A 128 -14.07 -10.27 13.45
C THR A 128 -13.71 -10.68 14.88
N ASN A 129 -12.46 -10.41 15.30
CA ASN A 129 -12.01 -10.73 16.65
C ASN A 129 -12.59 -9.72 17.66
N LYS A 130 -13.72 -10.05 18.26
CA LYS A 130 -14.46 -9.18 19.20
C LYS A 130 -13.74 -8.95 20.53
N ASP A 131 -12.80 -9.81 20.92
CA ASP A 131 -12.00 -9.62 22.13
C ASP A 131 -11.02 -8.46 21.98
N ARG A 132 -10.55 -8.19 20.76
CA ARG A 132 -9.68 -7.07 20.42
C ARG A 132 -10.44 -5.88 19.85
N LEU A 133 -11.42 -6.13 18.99
CA LEU A 133 -12.16 -5.14 18.21
C LEU A 133 -13.65 -5.22 18.52
N SER A 134 -14.06 -4.62 19.61
CA SER A 134 -15.49 -4.50 19.92
C SER A 134 -16.21 -3.65 18.88
N ASP A 135 -17.53 -3.87 18.70
CA ASP A 135 -18.33 -3.05 17.78
C ASP A 135 -18.28 -1.55 18.16
N ALA A 136 -18.18 -1.23 19.46
CA ALA A 136 -18.01 0.16 19.91
C ALA A 136 -16.69 0.76 19.43
N LEU A 137 -15.57 0.04 19.60
CA LEU A 137 -14.24 0.48 19.13
C LEU A 137 -14.21 0.69 17.61
N LEU A 138 -14.79 -0.26 16.85
CA LEU A 138 -14.88 -0.15 15.40
C LEU A 138 -15.78 1.01 14.98
N LYS A 139 -16.85 1.27 15.72
CA LYS A 139 -17.72 2.44 15.48
C LYS A 139 -16.95 3.74 15.68
N ASP A 140 -16.20 3.84 16.77
CA ASP A 140 -15.38 5.03 17.05
C ASP A 140 -14.34 5.27 15.95
N LEU A 141 -13.69 4.20 15.44
CA LEU A 141 -12.77 4.29 14.30
C LEU A 141 -13.48 4.75 13.02
N MET A 142 -14.62 4.16 12.69
CA MET A 142 -15.41 4.54 11.52
C MET A 142 -15.83 6.01 11.58
N GLU A 143 -16.33 6.47 12.75
CA GLU A 143 -16.70 7.87 12.95
C GLU A 143 -15.48 8.81 12.88
N HIS A 144 -14.32 8.37 13.39
CA HIS A 144 -13.08 9.13 13.30
C HIS A 144 -12.65 9.33 11.84
N PHE A 145 -12.56 8.27 11.06
CA PHE A 145 -12.21 8.36 9.63
C PHE A 145 -13.28 9.07 8.80
N SER A 146 -14.54 9.02 9.19
CA SER A 146 -15.64 9.70 8.49
C SER A 146 -15.57 11.23 8.53
N ARG A 147 -14.71 11.80 9.40
CA ARG A 147 -14.43 13.25 9.43
C ARG A 147 -13.47 13.70 8.31
N LEU A 148 -12.82 12.73 7.63
CA LEU A 148 -11.96 13.00 6.51
C LEU A 148 -12.76 12.95 5.21
N SER A 149 -12.52 13.89 4.30
CA SER A 149 -12.85 13.77 2.89
C SER A 149 -11.57 13.45 2.15
N LEU A 150 -11.52 12.25 1.57
CA LEU A 150 -10.33 11.69 0.94
C LEU A 150 -10.50 11.50 -0.57
N GLY A 151 -11.49 12.16 -1.19
CA GLY A 151 -11.68 12.20 -2.64
C GLY A 151 -10.54 12.95 -3.36
N ASN A 152 -10.54 12.92 -4.68
CA ASN A 152 -9.49 13.56 -5.49
C ASN A 152 -9.54 15.09 -5.40
N GLU A 153 -10.75 15.65 -5.27
CA GLU A 153 -10.96 17.10 -5.16
C GLU A 153 -10.49 17.63 -3.80
N ASP A 154 -10.84 16.92 -2.73
CA ASP A 154 -10.57 17.36 -1.37
C ASP A 154 -9.17 16.98 -0.88
N CYS A 155 -8.62 15.85 -1.36
CA CYS A 155 -7.32 15.33 -0.92
C CYS A 155 -6.48 14.84 -2.11
N LYS A 156 -5.51 15.66 -2.50
CA LYS A 156 -4.57 15.29 -3.56
C LYS A 156 -3.75 14.07 -3.17
N ALA A 157 -3.46 13.20 -4.14
CA ALA A 157 -2.68 11.98 -3.95
C ALA A 157 -1.35 12.22 -3.23
N ASP A 158 -0.62 13.29 -3.58
CA ASP A 158 0.66 13.64 -2.96
C ASP A 158 0.52 13.92 -1.45
N ILE A 159 -0.55 14.60 -1.03
CA ILE A 159 -0.80 14.90 0.39
C ILE A 159 -1.15 13.63 1.15
N LEU A 160 -2.03 12.81 0.59
CA LEU A 160 -2.43 11.54 1.20
C LEU A 160 -1.25 10.56 1.28
N GLY A 161 -0.48 10.45 0.20
CA GLY A 161 0.72 9.63 0.15
C GLY A 161 1.75 10.03 1.20
N GLN A 162 2.04 11.33 1.34
CA GLN A 162 2.98 11.82 2.35
C GLN A 162 2.49 11.57 3.79
N ALA A 163 1.19 11.72 4.05
CA ALA A 163 0.60 11.38 5.35
C ALA A 163 0.67 9.87 5.63
N TYR A 164 0.47 9.05 4.61
CA TYR A 164 0.62 7.60 4.68
C TYR A 164 2.05 7.19 5.04
N GLU A 165 3.05 7.75 4.37
CA GLU A 165 4.46 7.50 4.68
C GLU A 165 4.86 7.98 6.09
N TYR A 166 4.31 9.12 6.54
CA TYR A 166 4.48 9.56 7.91
C TYR A 166 4.03 8.49 8.92
N LEU A 167 2.88 7.85 8.68
CA LEU A 167 2.38 6.76 9.52
C LEU A 167 3.27 5.52 9.43
N ILE A 168 3.72 5.13 8.24
CA ILE A 168 4.66 4.02 8.07
C ILE A 168 5.88 4.23 8.96
N LYS A 169 6.49 5.43 8.90
CA LYS A 169 7.64 5.78 9.72
C LYS A 169 7.31 5.74 11.22
N LYS A 170 6.19 6.33 11.63
CA LYS A 170 5.77 6.34 13.04
C LYS A 170 5.52 4.94 13.59
N PHE A 171 4.90 4.05 12.82
CA PHE A 171 4.68 2.67 13.24
C PHE A 171 5.98 1.87 13.25
N ALA A 172 6.91 2.11 12.32
CA ALA A 172 8.25 1.53 12.36
C ALA A 172 8.99 1.94 13.65
N ASP A 173 8.98 3.22 14.00
CA ASP A 173 9.62 3.73 15.23
C ASP A 173 9.05 3.09 16.52
N LEU A 174 7.73 2.80 16.55
CA LEU A 174 7.11 2.11 17.68
C LEU A 174 7.54 0.64 17.82
N THR A 175 7.89 0.00 16.71
CA THR A 175 8.17 -1.44 16.63
C THR A 175 9.66 -1.76 16.65
N ASN A 176 10.54 -0.78 16.63
CA ASN A 176 12.01 -0.91 16.59
C ASN A 176 12.65 -1.81 17.66
N LYS A 177 11.85 -2.44 18.53
CA LYS A 177 12.32 -3.43 19.53
C LYS A 177 12.29 -4.88 19.03
N LYS A 178 11.72 -5.17 17.85
CA LYS A 178 11.74 -6.52 17.25
C LYS A 178 12.65 -6.50 16.03
N ALA A 179 13.80 -7.18 16.16
CA ALA A 179 14.84 -7.29 15.13
C ALA A 179 14.29 -7.67 13.74
N GLY A 180 14.68 -6.95 12.71
CA GLY A 180 14.62 -7.39 11.33
C GLY A 180 13.81 -6.52 10.34
N GLU A 181 12.88 -5.68 10.77
CA GLU A 181 12.17 -4.76 9.89
C GLU A 181 12.73 -3.35 10.06
N PHE A 182 13.76 -3.00 9.31
CA PHE A 182 14.32 -1.64 9.31
C PHE A 182 13.68 -0.81 8.19
N TYR A 183 13.09 0.31 8.58
CA TYR A 183 12.72 1.35 7.63
C TYR A 183 14.00 2.01 7.10
N THR A 184 14.24 1.95 5.78
CA THR A 184 15.39 2.61 5.17
C THR A 184 15.19 4.12 5.20
N PRO A 185 16.13 4.91 5.75
CA PRO A 185 16.02 6.36 5.77
C PRO A 185 15.85 6.93 4.35
N ARG A 186 14.92 7.85 4.16
CA ARG A 186 14.63 8.46 2.84
C ARG A 186 15.88 9.04 2.15
N SER A 187 16.79 9.65 2.90
CA SER A 187 18.04 10.20 2.34
C SER A 187 18.93 9.12 1.74
N VAL A 188 18.91 7.91 2.32
CA VAL A 188 19.66 6.76 1.80
C VAL A 188 18.97 6.23 0.54
N VAL A 189 17.63 6.08 0.57
CA VAL A 189 16.85 5.65 -0.58
C VAL A 189 17.05 6.61 -1.77
N ALA A 190 16.92 7.92 -1.53
CA ALA A 190 17.15 8.94 -2.56
C ALA A 190 18.57 8.89 -3.13
N LEU A 191 19.58 8.65 -2.29
CA LEU A 191 20.96 8.48 -2.76
C LEU A 191 21.09 7.23 -3.64
N MET A 192 20.53 6.09 -3.22
CA MET A 192 20.57 4.83 -3.98
C MET A 192 19.90 4.99 -5.34
N VAL A 193 18.70 5.59 -5.39
CA VAL A 193 17.97 5.84 -6.62
C VAL A 193 18.74 6.78 -7.57
N ARG A 194 19.34 7.86 -7.04
CA ARG A 194 20.17 8.77 -7.84
C ARG A 194 21.44 8.12 -8.41
N ILE A 195 22.03 7.16 -7.68
CA ILE A 195 23.17 6.39 -8.18
C ILE A 195 22.72 5.40 -9.26
N LEU A 196 21.57 4.77 -9.06
CA LEU A 196 20.97 3.84 -10.01
C LEU A 196 20.54 4.56 -11.29
N ALA A 197 19.99 5.78 -11.13
CA ALA A 197 19.51 6.65 -12.20
C ALA A 197 18.60 5.92 -13.20
N PRO A 198 17.46 5.36 -12.75
CA PRO A 198 16.54 4.66 -13.63
C PRO A 198 15.96 5.61 -14.69
N GLU A 199 15.80 5.12 -15.90
CA GLU A 199 15.22 5.85 -17.04
C GLU A 199 13.76 5.45 -17.26
N ALA A 200 12.99 6.32 -17.91
CA ALA A 200 11.60 6.05 -18.24
C ALA A 200 11.46 4.80 -19.14
N GLY A 201 10.59 3.88 -18.74
CA GLY A 201 10.35 2.61 -19.42
C GLY A 201 11.25 1.46 -18.98
N GLU A 202 12.28 1.70 -18.17
CA GLU A 202 13.06 0.64 -17.54
C GLU A 202 12.24 -0.09 -16.46
N THR A 203 12.44 -1.41 -16.35
CA THR A 203 11.87 -2.25 -15.29
C THR A 203 12.69 -2.13 -14.01
N ILE A 204 12.03 -1.86 -12.88
CA ILE A 204 12.68 -1.69 -11.58
C ILE A 204 12.20 -2.76 -10.63
N TYR A 205 13.11 -3.51 -10.03
CA TYR A 205 12.79 -4.60 -9.10
C TYR A 205 13.40 -4.40 -7.72
N ASP A 206 12.57 -4.57 -6.70
CA ASP A 206 12.99 -4.69 -5.30
C ASP A 206 12.62 -6.08 -4.75
N PRO A 207 13.60 -7.01 -4.59
CA PRO A 207 13.37 -8.37 -4.10
C PRO A 207 13.00 -8.46 -2.62
N ALA A 208 13.09 -7.38 -1.87
CA ALA A 208 12.73 -7.29 -0.45
C ALA A 208 12.05 -5.94 -0.17
N CYS A 209 10.99 -5.65 -0.94
CA CYS A 209 10.47 -4.29 -1.13
C CYS A 209 9.88 -3.64 0.14
N GLY A 210 9.67 -4.40 1.20
CA GLY A 210 9.14 -3.86 2.43
C GLY A 210 7.81 -3.15 2.17
N THR A 211 7.74 -1.86 2.51
CA THR A 211 6.57 -1.00 2.27
C THR A 211 6.59 -0.28 0.91
N GLY A 212 7.47 -0.68 -0.01
CA GLY A 212 7.55 -0.14 -1.36
C GLY A 212 8.27 1.21 -1.51
N GLY A 213 8.94 1.67 -0.45
CA GLY A 213 9.54 3.01 -0.42
C GLY A 213 10.63 3.25 -1.48
N MET A 214 11.42 2.23 -1.85
CA MET A 214 12.44 2.35 -2.89
C MET A 214 11.83 2.42 -4.29
N LEU A 215 10.78 1.62 -4.55
CA LEU A 215 10.04 1.65 -5.81
C LEU A 215 9.33 3.00 -5.99
N LEU A 216 8.77 3.53 -4.91
CA LEU A 216 8.14 4.85 -4.92
C LEU A 216 9.13 5.97 -5.21
N GLU A 217 10.30 5.97 -4.57
CA GLU A 217 11.34 6.96 -4.80
C GLU A 217 11.87 6.88 -6.25
N ALA A 218 11.99 5.66 -6.80
CA ALA A 218 12.38 5.47 -8.20
C ALA A 218 11.33 6.06 -9.16
N LEU A 219 10.03 5.84 -8.89
CA LEU A 219 8.94 6.46 -9.65
C LEU A 219 9.02 7.99 -9.61
N HIS A 220 9.22 8.57 -8.42
CA HIS A 220 9.35 10.02 -8.26
C HIS A 220 10.57 10.56 -9.01
N TYR A 221 11.70 9.84 -8.95
CA TYR A 221 12.92 10.22 -9.66
C TYR A 221 12.70 10.30 -11.17
N VAL A 222 12.09 9.27 -11.78
CA VAL A 222 11.78 9.26 -13.21
C VAL A 222 10.82 10.40 -13.56
N LYS A 223 9.76 10.59 -12.76
CA LYS A 223 8.81 11.68 -12.97
C LYS A 223 9.45 13.07 -12.95
N GLU A 224 10.39 13.30 -12.04
CA GLU A 224 11.12 14.58 -11.93
C GLU A 224 12.09 14.82 -13.10
N HIS A 225 12.70 13.75 -13.65
CA HIS A 225 13.74 13.87 -14.68
C HIS A 225 13.19 13.76 -16.11
N ASP A 226 12.27 12.85 -16.34
CA ASP A 226 11.74 12.54 -17.68
C ASP A 226 10.34 13.12 -17.92
N GLY A 227 9.65 13.55 -16.86
CA GLY A 227 8.37 14.26 -16.93
C GLY A 227 7.14 13.41 -17.27
N ASP A 228 7.30 12.12 -17.60
CA ASP A 228 6.19 11.22 -17.99
C ASP A 228 6.21 9.93 -17.16
N ASP A 229 5.41 9.92 -16.10
CA ASP A 229 5.23 8.75 -15.23
C ASP A 229 4.42 7.62 -15.89
N LYS A 230 3.71 7.89 -17.01
CA LYS A 230 2.97 6.87 -17.75
C LYS A 230 3.89 5.82 -18.37
N LEU A 231 5.14 6.17 -18.67
CA LEU A 231 6.13 5.22 -19.15
C LEU A 231 6.57 4.22 -18.08
N MET A 232 6.22 4.46 -16.81
CA MET A 232 6.49 3.56 -15.69
C MET A 232 5.33 2.61 -15.37
N LEU A 233 4.22 2.67 -16.12
CA LEU A 233 3.11 1.73 -15.96
C LEU A 233 3.58 0.30 -16.23
N GLY A 234 3.31 -0.62 -15.27
CA GLY A 234 3.75 -2.01 -15.34
C GLY A 234 5.26 -2.23 -15.22
N LYS A 235 6.03 -1.23 -14.78
CA LYS A 235 7.50 -1.30 -14.71
C LYS A 235 8.05 -1.49 -13.29
N LEU A 236 7.21 -1.32 -12.27
CA LEU A 236 7.60 -1.49 -10.87
C LEU A 236 7.29 -2.90 -10.39
N TYR A 237 8.32 -3.60 -9.94
CA TYR A 237 8.24 -4.97 -9.45
C TYR A 237 8.76 -5.04 -8.02
N GLY A 238 8.04 -5.72 -7.14
CA GLY A 238 8.47 -5.94 -5.77
C GLY A 238 8.09 -7.29 -5.25
N GLN A 239 8.89 -7.84 -4.36
CA GLN A 239 8.54 -9.05 -3.64
C GLN A 239 8.74 -8.85 -2.14
N GLU A 240 7.73 -9.22 -1.34
CA GLU A 240 7.76 -9.08 0.12
C GLU A 240 7.19 -10.34 0.79
N LYS A 241 7.92 -10.86 1.78
CA LYS A 241 7.54 -12.09 2.48
C LYS A 241 6.35 -11.89 3.41
N ASN A 242 6.30 -10.76 4.11
CA ASN A 242 5.26 -10.46 5.09
C ASN A 242 3.99 -9.97 4.40
N LEU A 243 2.85 -10.63 4.67
CA LEU A 243 1.56 -10.29 4.05
C LEU A 243 1.13 -8.86 4.35
N THR A 244 1.15 -8.45 5.62
CA THR A 244 0.75 -7.09 6.01
C THR A 244 1.64 -6.05 5.35
N THR A 245 2.95 -6.30 5.29
CA THR A 245 3.92 -5.37 4.70
C THR A 245 3.75 -5.27 3.18
N SER A 246 3.51 -6.40 2.49
CA SER A 246 3.22 -6.39 1.04
C SER A 246 1.92 -5.65 0.71
N SER A 247 0.88 -5.80 1.53
CA SER A 247 -0.37 -5.04 1.37
C SER A 247 -0.14 -3.53 1.57
N ILE A 248 0.67 -3.15 2.56
CA ILE A 248 1.06 -1.75 2.80
C ILE A 248 1.83 -1.21 1.59
N ALA A 249 2.74 -1.99 0.99
CA ALA A 249 3.47 -1.58 -0.21
C ALA A 249 2.54 -1.27 -1.39
N ARG A 250 1.56 -2.14 -1.64
CA ARG A 250 0.55 -1.93 -2.69
C ARG A 250 -0.26 -0.66 -2.43
N MET A 251 -0.78 -0.49 -1.21
CA MET A 251 -1.51 0.72 -0.83
C MET A 251 -0.63 1.97 -0.95
N ASN A 252 0.65 1.89 -0.58
CA ASN A 252 1.59 2.99 -0.67
C ASN A 252 1.80 3.47 -2.11
N LEU A 253 2.14 2.55 -3.01
CA LEU A 253 2.32 2.86 -4.43
C LEU A 253 1.03 3.45 -5.01
N PHE A 254 -0.10 2.83 -4.72
CA PHE A 254 -1.40 3.27 -5.19
C PHE A 254 -1.77 4.69 -4.74
N LEU A 255 -1.60 5.00 -3.45
CA LEU A 255 -1.90 6.32 -2.89
C LEU A 255 -1.00 7.43 -3.44
N HIS A 256 0.17 7.08 -3.98
CA HIS A 256 1.07 8.01 -4.68
C HIS A 256 0.83 8.05 -6.19
N GLY A 257 -0.25 7.43 -6.69
CA GLY A 257 -0.66 7.50 -8.08
C GLY A 257 0.00 6.48 -9.01
N ALA A 258 0.74 5.49 -8.49
CA ALA A 258 1.12 4.35 -9.29
C ALA A 258 -0.12 3.49 -9.56
N GLU A 259 -0.47 3.31 -10.83
CA GLU A 259 -1.72 2.61 -11.21
C GLU A 259 -1.47 1.16 -11.63
N ASP A 260 -0.29 0.88 -12.16
CA ASP A 260 0.11 -0.43 -12.62
C ASP A 260 1.49 -0.78 -12.08
N PHE A 261 1.53 -1.80 -11.21
CA PHE A 261 2.73 -2.31 -10.56
C PHE A 261 2.52 -3.76 -10.15
N HIS A 262 3.61 -4.47 -9.90
CA HIS A 262 3.61 -5.88 -9.55
C HIS A 262 4.27 -6.09 -8.19
N ILE A 263 3.46 -6.18 -7.14
CA ILE A 263 3.93 -6.52 -5.80
C ILE A 263 3.45 -7.91 -5.43
N GLU A 264 4.39 -8.86 -5.37
CA GLU A 264 4.09 -10.25 -5.06
C GLU A 264 4.48 -10.60 -3.62
N ARG A 265 3.60 -11.38 -2.97
CA ARG A 265 3.89 -11.93 -1.66
C ARG A 265 4.69 -13.21 -1.79
N GLY A 266 5.85 -13.27 -1.17
CA GLY A 266 6.64 -14.51 -1.15
C GLY A 266 8.05 -14.32 -0.62
N ASP A 267 8.66 -15.42 -0.23
CA ASP A 267 10.07 -15.47 0.14
C ASP A 267 10.90 -15.55 -1.15
N THR A 268 11.54 -14.46 -1.53
CA THR A 268 12.28 -14.31 -2.79
C THR A 268 13.38 -15.38 -2.95
N LEU A 269 13.99 -15.81 -1.87
CA LEU A 269 15.01 -16.84 -1.91
C LEU A 269 14.43 -18.23 -2.17
N ARG A 270 13.24 -18.52 -1.63
CA ARG A 270 12.59 -19.83 -1.75
C ARG A 270 11.66 -19.93 -2.96
N LEU A 271 10.93 -18.87 -3.24
CA LEU A 271 9.88 -18.78 -4.25
C LEU A 271 9.96 -17.44 -4.95
N PRO A 272 10.93 -17.22 -5.84
CA PRO A 272 10.95 -16.03 -6.69
C PRO A 272 9.65 -15.96 -7.50
N ALA A 273 9.05 -14.79 -7.60
CA ALA A 273 7.69 -14.64 -8.14
C ALA A 273 7.66 -14.33 -9.63
N PHE A 274 8.72 -13.76 -10.19
CA PHE A 274 8.69 -13.24 -11.55
C PHE A 274 9.47 -14.11 -12.52
N TYR A 275 8.82 -14.48 -13.62
CA TYR A 275 9.35 -15.38 -14.65
C TYR A 275 9.16 -14.81 -16.06
N SER A 276 10.07 -15.17 -16.95
CA SER A 276 9.96 -14.98 -18.41
C SER A 276 10.09 -16.34 -19.07
N GLY A 277 8.95 -16.95 -19.46
CA GLY A 277 8.90 -18.36 -19.86
C GLY A 277 9.28 -19.26 -18.69
N ASP A 278 10.25 -20.16 -18.92
CA ASP A 278 10.74 -21.11 -17.92
C ASP A 278 11.91 -20.58 -17.06
N SER A 279 12.32 -19.32 -17.28
CA SER A 279 13.45 -18.70 -16.59
C SER A 279 12.99 -17.59 -15.66
N LEU A 280 13.81 -17.25 -14.66
CA LEU A 280 13.56 -16.05 -13.86
C LEU A 280 13.60 -14.80 -14.75
N ALA A 281 12.69 -13.88 -14.46
CA ALA A 281 12.68 -12.57 -15.12
C ALA A 281 13.98 -11.81 -14.81
N THR A 282 14.41 -11.01 -15.78
CA THR A 282 15.49 -10.04 -15.64
C THR A 282 14.92 -8.64 -15.64
N PHE A 283 15.57 -7.74 -14.94
CA PHE A 283 15.14 -6.35 -14.76
C PHE A 283 16.28 -5.41 -15.14
N ASP A 284 15.94 -4.24 -15.68
CA ASP A 284 16.92 -3.23 -16.08
C ASP A 284 17.59 -2.63 -14.84
N CYS A 285 16.81 -2.40 -13.78
CA CYS A 285 17.28 -1.87 -12.52
C CYS A 285 16.85 -2.79 -11.35
N VAL A 286 17.78 -3.07 -10.43
CA VAL A 286 17.50 -3.77 -9.18
C VAL A 286 17.97 -2.92 -8.01
N ILE A 287 17.09 -2.70 -7.02
CA ILE A 287 17.36 -1.91 -5.83
C ILE A 287 16.84 -2.64 -4.60
N ALA A 288 17.65 -2.81 -3.56
CA ALA A 288 17.22 -3.52 -2.37
C ALA A 288 17.97 -3.10 -1.10
N ASN A 289 17.28 -3.20 0.02
CA ASN A 289 17.88 -3.21 1.36
C ASN A 289 17.32 -4.42 2.14
N PRO A 290 17.86 -5.63 1.92
CA PRO A 290 17.34 -6.83 2.57
C PRO A 290 17.63 -6.81 4.08
N PRO A 291 16.82 -7.52 4.90
CA PRO A 291 17.02 -7.58 6.34
C PRO A 291 18.37 -8.20 6.71
N PHE A 292 19.03 -7.61 7.72
CA PHE A 292 20.34 -8.03 8.20
C PHE A 292 20.25 -9.10 9.29
N SER A 293 21.25 -9.98 9.36
CA SER A 293 21.47 -10.89 10.49
C SER A 293 20.29 -11.82 10.84
N LEU A 294 19.56 -12.28 9.82
CA LEU A 294 18.55 -13.31 10.02
C LEU A 294 19.21 -14.68 10.25
N GLU A 295 19.05 -15.26 11.44
CA GLU A 295 19.63 -16.57 11.79
C GLU A 295 19.11 -17.74 10.93
N LYS A 296 17.89 -17.63 10.39
CA LYS A 296 17.22 -18.67 9.60
C LYS A 296 16.70 -18.12 8.28
N TRP A 297 17.57 -17.53 7.49
CA TRP A 297 17.21 -16.90 6.21
C TRP A 297 16.97 -17.90 5.05
N GLY A 298 17.29 -19.20 5.26
CA GLY A 298 17.07 -20.24 4.25
C GLY A 298 18.35 -20.71 3.56
N GLU A 299 19.46 -20.71 4.29
CA GLU A 299 20.77 -21.17 3.79
C GLU A 299 20.71 -22.56 3.15
N ASP A 300 19.93 -23.48 3.73
CA ASP A 300 19.69 -24.83 3.24
C ASP A 300 19.06 -24.86 1.84
N VAL A 301 18.15 -23.93 1.57
CA VAL A 301 17.50 -23.79 0.26
C VAL A 301 18.43 -23.10 -0.72
N TRP A 302 19.17 -22.10 -0.24
CA TRP A 302 20.11 -21.32 -1.05
C TRP A 302 21.25 -22.18 -1.58
N ILE A 303 21.83 -23.08 -0.78
CA ILE A 303 22.90 -23.99 -1.20
C ILE A 303 22.49 -24.89 -2.38
N ASN A 304 21.20 -25.26 -2.43
CA ASN A 304 20.61 -26.12 -3.48
C ASN A 304 19.66 -25.35 -4.39
N ASP A 305 19.94 -24.07 -4.64
CA ASP A 305 19.07 -23.20 -5.41
C ASP A 305 18.80 -23.75 -6.83
N PRO A 306 17.54 -24.12 -7.15
CA PRO A 306 17.20 -24.71 -8.44
C PRO A 306 17.37 -23.75 -9.61
N TYR A 307 17.46 -22.45 -9.33
CA TYR A 307 17.61 -21.40 -10.34
C TYR A 307 19.07 -21.03 -10.63
N GLY A 308 20.02 -21.69 -9.96
CA GLY A 308 21.45 -21.47 -10.17
C GLY A 308 21.97 -20.12 -9.70
N ARG A 309 21.22 -19.34 -8.91
CA ARG A 309 21.63 -18.02 -8.40
C ARG A 309 22.89 -18.10 -7.54
N THR A 310 23.10 -19.22 -6.84
CA THR A 310 24.28 -19.48 -6.02
C THR A 310 25.55 -19.64 -6.82
N SER A 311 25.46 -20.10 -8.09
CA SER A 311 26.62 -20.25 -8.97
C SER A 311 27.27 -18.91 -9.34
N TYR A 312 26.53 -17.82 -9.20
CA TYR A 312 27.01 -16.45 -9.36
C TYR A 312 27.66 -15.90 -8.08
N ALA A 313 27.44 -16.55 -6.95
CA ALA A 313 27.92 -16.14 -5.62
C ALA A 313 29.26 -16.77 -5.21
N ALA A 314 29.81 -17.71 -6.03
CA ALA A 314 31.09 -18.34 -5.72
C ALA A 314 32.27 -17.35 -5.88
N GLU A 315 32.85 -17.03 -4.77
CA GLU A 315 34.14 -16.44 -4.42
C GLU A 315 34.46 -14.98 -4.81
N ASP A 316 34.07 -14.45 -5.95
CA ASP A 316 34.46 -13.06 -6.31
C ASP A 316 33.29 -12.21 -6.81
N ARG A 317 32.12 -12.78 -6.95
CA ARG A 317 30.95 -12.13 -7.55
C ARG A 317 29.94 -11.61 -6.55
N LEU A 318 29.94 -12.08 -5.29
CA LEU A 318 29.21 -11.41 -4.20
C LEU A 318 29.61 -9.95 -4.04
N LYS A 319 30.83 -9.59 -4.50
CA LYS A 319 31.31 -8.19 -4.55
C LYS A 319 30.82 -7.40 -5.75
N ARG A 320 30.16 -8.01 -6.73
CA ARG A 320 29.74 -7.36 -7.96
C ARG A 320 28.23 -7.21 -8.15
N LEU A 321 27.43 -7.79 -7.27
CA LEU A 321 25.97 -7.79 -7.38
C LEU A 321 25.31 -6.60 -6.68
N LEU A 322 26.04 -5.56 -6.34
CA LEU A 322 25.51 -4.46 -5.54
C LEU A 322 25.61 -3.10 -6.20
N ILE A 323 25.91 -2.98 -7.50
CA ILE A 323 25.87 -1.66 -8.16
C ILE A 323 25.65 -1.82 -9.65
N ARG A 324 24.42 -1.58 -10.11
CA ARG A 324 23.85 -1.75 -11.43
C ARG A 324 23.76 -3.21 -11.84
N GLU A 325 24.37 -3.89 -12.40
CA GLU A 325 24.54 -5.32 -12.20
C GLU A 325 25.17 -5.58 -10.84
N ASN A 326 25.32 -4.59 -9.99
CA ASN A 326 26.20 -4.57 -8.86
C ASN A 326 25.71 -3.75 -7.70
N PHE A 327 24.41 -3.55 -7.49
CA PHE A 327 23.88 -2.97 -6.28
C PHE A 327 23.18 -3.98 -5.39
N LEU A 328 23.36 -5.22 -5.72
CA LEU A 328 23.09 -6.34 -4.85
C LEU A 328 24.38 -7.09 -4.55
N GLN A 329 25.46 -6.41 -4.34
CA GLN A 329 26.56 -7.04 -3.64
C GLN A 329 26.57 -6.64 -2.22
#